data_dcf91db761e21e6d329c6d64119c0b4a
#
_entry.id   dcf91db761e21e6d329c6d64119c0b4a
#
_cell.length_a   1.000
_cell.length_b   1.000
_cell.length_c   1.000
_cell.angle_alpha   90.00
_cell.angle_beta   90.00
_cell.angle_gamma   90.00
#
_symmetry.space_group_name_H-M   'P 1'
#
loop_
_entity.id
_entity.type
_entity.pdbx_description
1 polymer ?
#
loop_
_entity_poly.entity_id
_entity_poly.type
_entity_poly.pdbx_seq_one_letter_code
_entity_poly.pdbx_strand_id
1 'polypeptide(L)'
;MLPFANMPYGNAPVYCFPLTEICMYLLLLLCGWHAMKKGTAQVAWLLGALCFGLLLEYVNVATNSGYVYGQFWLMLGKAPRNIPFCIGCGWAVIIYSSRLFTDNFALPAWAAAALDSLLALNIDVSMDVVAYRLHMWHWDWAGRGYPAETLTGQWFGVPYANFYGWLLVVFFYSFFSRLLEKAAVKKMWKATLPLLSIILSQAALCLSLFPLANLLKQAFGISSMHRLLALLIILMLLVAIGFARRNKKSAHYFPPAAWVVPLWFHLYFVTWLFLGGFSGENSRMTLFSLLNVMAGIFIHLPMLIKKRPVTILAETC
;
A
#
# COMPACT_ATOMS: atom_id res chain seq x y z
N MET A 1 22.40 16.41 13.07
CA MET A 1 22.16 15.08 13.66
C MET A 1 21.11 14.38 12.81
N LEU A 2 21.33 13.14 12.43
CA LEU A 2 20.30 12.35 11.77
C LEU A 2 19.16 12.13 12.78
N PRO A 3 17.87 12.18 12.33
CA PRO A 3 16.69 12.08 13.22
C PRO A 3 16.57 10.74 13.96
N PHE A 4 17.48 9.80 13.70
CA PHE A 4 17.50 8.44 14.27
C PHE A 4 18.43 8.26 15.49
N ALA A 5 19.07 9.32 15.97
CA ALA A 5 20.07 9.23 17.05
C ALA A 5 19.54 8.63 18.37
N ASN A 6 18.22 8.62 18.57
CA ASN A 6 17.58 8.13 19.80
C ASN A 6 16.72 6.86 19.56
N MET A 7 16.87 6.19 18.43
CA MET A 7 16.14 4.94 18.17
C MET A 7 16.74 3.79 18.98
N PRO A 8 15.91 2.94 19.61
CA PRO A 8 16.40 1.82 20.44
C PRO A 8 17.04 0.70 19.61
N TYR A 9 16.88 0.76 18.29
CA TYR A 9 17.40 -0.25 17.36
C TYR A 9 18.74 0.21 16.78
N GLY A 10 19.67 -0.74 16.59
CA GLY A 10 20.96 -0.48 15.95
C GLY A 10 20.80 0.04 14.51
N ASN A 11 21.90 0.45 13.90
CA ASN A 11 21.91 0.90 12.50
C ASN A 11 21.48 -0.23 11.57
N ALA A 12 20.63 0.08 10.59
CA ALA A 12 20.28 -0.86 9.52
C ALA A 12 21.55 -1.28 8.75
N PRO A 13 21.65 -2.54 8.29
CA PRO A 13 22.76 -2.95 7.44
C PRO A 13 22.91 -2.04 6.23
N VAL A 14 24.13 -1.66 5.89
CA VAL A 14 24.46 -0.66 4.85
C VAL A 14 23.81 -0.96 3.50
N TYR A 15 23.66 -2.25 3.16
CA TYR A 15 23.06 -2.69 1.90
C TYR A 15 21.52 -2.74 1.90
N CYS A 16 20.87 -2.56 3.06
CA CYS A 16 19.43 -2.68 3.18
C CYS A 16 18.66 -1.65 2.31
N PHE A 17 19.01 -0.37 2.43
CA PHE A 17 18.37 0.69 1.65
C PHE A 17 18.63 0.56 0.15
N PRO A 18 19.90 0.40 -0.32
CA PRO A 18 20.17 0.13 -1.72
C PRO A 18 19.40 -1.05 -2.30
N LEU A 19 19.34 -2.16 -1.56
CA LEU A 19 18.62 -3.36 -2.00
C LEU A 19 17.11 -3.10 -2.12
N THR A 20 16.51 -2.43 -1.14
CA THR A 20 15.10 -2.04 -1.20
C THR A 20 14.82 -1.18 -2.42
N GLU A 21 15.66 -0.18 -2.65
CA GLU A 21 15.50 0.78 -3.74
C GLU A 21 15.60 0.10 -5.10
N ILE A 22 16.60 -0.75 -5.32
CA ILE A 22 16.75 -1.55 -6.54
C ILE A 22 15.52 -2.44 -6.76
N CYS A 23 15.08 -3.15 -5.71
CA CYS A 23 13.91 -4.02 -5.82
C CYS A 23 12.63 -3.24 -6.16
N MET A 24 12.41 -2.06 -5.59
CA MET A 24 11.25 -1.21 -5.94
C MET A 24 11.29 -0.82 -7.43
N TYR A 25 12.46 -0.47 -7.98
CA TYR A 25 12.60 -0.16 -9.40
C TYR A 25 12.35 -1.38 -10.28
N LEU A 26 12.85 -2.56 -9.90
CA LEU A 26 12.59 -3.80 -10.65
C LEU A 26 11.11 -4.19 -10.64
N LEU A 27 10.42 -4.03 -9.51
CA LEU A 27 8.98 -4.25 -9.41
C LEU A 27 8.19 -3.24 -10.25
N LEU A 28 8.62 -1.97 -10.27
CA LEU A 28 8.01 -0.95 -11.14
C LEU A 28 8.20 -1.29 -12.61
N LEU A 29 9.39 -1.78 -13.01
CA LEU A 29 9.65 -2.25 -14.37
C LEU A 29 8.77 -3.45 -14.75
N LEU A 30 8.56 -4.40 -13.84
CA LEU A 30 7.65 -5.53 -14.05
C LEU A 30 6.20 -5.05 -14.28
N CYS A 31 5.71 -4.13 -13.44
CA CYS A 31 4.39 -3.53 -13.59
C CYS A 31 4.29 -2.71 -14.88
N GLY A 32 5.32 -1.92 -15.21
CA GLY A 32 5.42 -1.14 -16.45
C GLY A 32 5.38 -2.00 -17.69
N TRP A 33 6.14 -3.09 -17.70
CA TRP A 33 6.11 -4.08 -18.77
C TRP A 33 4.70 -4.64 -19.01
N HIS A 34 4.01 -5.00 -17.93
CA HIS A 34 2.62 -5.46 -18.02
C HIS A 34 1.70 -4.34 -18.52
N ALA A 35 1.84 -3.12 -18.01
CA ALA A 35 1.02 -1.98 -18.40
C ALA A 35 1.20 -1.61 -19.89
N MET A 36 2.44 -1.62 -20.39
CA MET A 36 2.73 -1.37 -21.82
C MET A 36 2.04 -2.37 -22.74
N LYS A 37 1.99 -3.66 -22.36
CA LYS A 37 1.26 -4.69 -23.12
C LYS A 37 -0.25 -4.48 -23.13
N LYS A 38 -0.80 -3.75 -22.14
CA LYS A 38 -2.23 -3.43 -22.05
C LYS A 38 -2.60 -2.09 -22.69
N GLY A 39 -1.60 -1.27 -23.02
CA GLY A 39 -1.76 -0.01 -23.73
C GLY A 39 -1.54 1.25 -22.89
N THR A 40 -1.52 2.40 -23.56
CA THR A 40 -1.17 3.70 -22.98
C THR A 40 -2.00 4.10 -21.77
N ALA A 41 -3.27 3.74 -21.74
CA ALA A 41 -4.13 4.02 -20.58
C ALA A 41 -3.63 3.32 -19.29
N GLN A 42 -3.20 2.06 -19.39
CA GLN A 42 -2.68 1.32 -18.23
C GLN A 42 -1.33 1.89 -17.75
N VAL A 43 -0.48 2.33 -18.69
CA VAL A 43 0.76 3.05 -18.35
C VAL A 43 0.44 4.35 -17.62
N ALA A 44 -0.53 5.12 -18.12
CA ALA A 44 -0.95 6.37 -17.48
C ALA A 44 -1.50 6.13 -16.05
N TRP A 45 -2.25 5.06 -15.82
CA TRP A 45 -2.73 4.70 -14.47
C TRP A 45 -1.59 4.28 -13.53
N LEU A 46 -0.60 3.53 -14.02
CA LEU A 46 0.57 3.15 -13.22
C LEU A 46 1.40 4.39 -12.83
N LEU A 47 1.66 5.27 -13.80
CA LEU A 47 2.37 6.53 -13.54
C LEU A 47 1.55 7.48 -12.65
N GLY A 48 0.23 7.49 -12.82
CA GLY A 48 -0.67 8.22 -11.93
C GLY A 48 -0.59 7.74 -10.49
N ALA A 49 -0.52 6.43 -10.26
CA ALA A 49 -0.34 5.87 -8.93
C ALA A 49 1.03 6.24 -8.31
N LEU A 50 2.10 6.28 -9.14
CA LEU A 50 3.42 6.75 -8.72
C LEU A 50 3.38 8.22 -8.30
N CYS A 51 2.81 9.08 -9.14
CA CYS A 51 2.69 10.52 -8.83
C CYS A 51 1.79 10.75 -7.60
N PHE A 52 0.71 9.97 -7.46
CA PHE A 52 -0.15 10.03 -6.29
C PHE A 52 0.60 9.65 -5.02
N GLY A 53 1.37 8.56 -5.04
CA GLY A 53 2.19 8.14 -3.90
C GLY A 53 3.24 9.17 -3.52
N LEU A 54 3.94 9.77 -4.49
CA LEU A 54 4.90 10.85 -4.22
C LEU A 54 4.23 12.09 -3.63
N LEU A 55 3.08 12.50 -4.17
CA LEU A 55 2.33 13.64 -3.64
C LEU A 55 1.82 13.38 -2.23
N LEU A 56 1.30 12.18 -1.99
CA LEU A 56 0.85 11.73 -0.66
C LEU A 56 1.98 11.86 0.36
N GLU A 57 3.14 11.32 0.06
CA GLU A 57 4.28 11.34 0.98
C GLU A 57 4.83 12.75 1.17
N TYR A 58 4.84 13.56 0.12
CA TYR A 58 5.21 14.96 0.24
C TYR A 58 4.27 15.71 1.19
N VAL A 59 2.95 15.53 1.06
CA VAL A 59 1.97 16.14 1.97
C VAL A 59 2.18 15.61 3.39
N ASN A 60 2.46 14.32 3.55
CA ASN A 60 2.68 13.71 4.86
C ASN A 60 3.89 14.33 5.57
N VAL A 61 5.07 14.38 4.95
CA VAL A 61 6.27 14.99 5.56
C VAL A 61 6.17 16.50 5.72
N ALA A 62 5.35 17.18 4.88
CA ALA A 62 5.15 18.62 4.97
C ALA A 62 4.21 19.02 6.13
N THR A 63 3.21 18.18 6.41
CA THR A 63 2.17 18.48 7.42
C THR A 63 2.42 17.79 8.76
N ASN A 64 3.15 16.68 8.77
CA ASN A 64 3.47 15.89 9.96
C ASN A 64 4.95 16.07 10.32
N SER A 65 5.24 16.97 11.26
CA SER A 65 6.60 17.27 11.69
C SER A 65 7.34 16.09 12.35
N GLY A 66 6.59 15.06 12.77
CA GLY A 66 7.13 13.86 13.43
C GLY A 66 7.32 12.66 12.50
N TYR A 67 7.15 12.83 11.19
CA TYR A 67 7.37 11.75 10.23
C TYR A 67 8.53 12.08 9.30
N VAL A 68 9.52 11.21 9.25
CA VAL A 68 10.74 11.38 8.45
C VAL A 68 11.18 10.06 7.81
N TYR A 69 11.88 10.17 6.69
CA TYR A 69 12.47 9.04 5.97
C TYR A 69 13.96 8.90 6.27
N GLY A 70 14.45 7.65 6.20
CA GLY A 70 15.86 7.34 6.13
C GLY A 70 16.47 7.80 4.79
N GLN A 71 17.79 7.78 4.72
CA GLN A 71 18.53 8.23 3.54
C GLN A 71 18.65 7.12 2.50
N PHE A 72 17.87 7.23 1.43
CA PHE A 72 17.97 6.41 0.23
C PHE A 72 18.86 7.08 -0.82
N TRP A 73 19.18 6.42 -1.92
CA TRP A 73 20.00 7.01 -2.98
C TRP A 73 19.31 8.18 -3.69
N LEU A 74 18.07 7.97 -4.11
CA LEU A 74 17.31 9.00 -4.82
C LEU A 74 16.25 9.61 -3.90
N MET A 75 16.58 10.79 -3.36
CA MET A 75 15.71 11.59 -2.50
C MET A 75 15.16 12.80 -3.25
N LEU A 76 13.89 13.09 -3.07
CA LEU A 76 13.21 14.27 -3.60
C LEU A 76 12.97 15.28 -2.46
N GLY A 77 13.31 16.56 -2.70
CA GLY A 77 13.19 17.61 -1.71
C GLY A 77 14.44 17.79 -0.83
N LYS A 78 14.30 18.55 0.27
CA LYS A 78 15.39 18.88 1.22
C LYS A 78 15.09 18.26 2.58
N ALA A 79 16.13 17.64 3.18
CA ALA A 79 16.04 17.11 4.54
C ALA A 79 15.65 18.20 5.55
N PRO A 80 14.85 17.87 6.58
CA PRO A 80 14.33 16.54 6.91
C PRO A 80 12.99 16.19 6.21
N ARG A 81 12.50 17.04 5.30
CA ARG A 81 11.23 16.88 4.57
C ARG A 81 11.41 16.31 3.16
N ASN A 82 12.47 15.54 2.97
CA ASN A 82 12.73 14.84 1.72
C ASN A 82 12.06 13.45 1.74
N ILE A 83 11.69 12.97 0.56
CA ILE A 83 11.04 11.67 0.37
C ILE A 83 11.85 10.81 -0.59
N PRO A 84 11.98 9.49 -0.35
CA PRO A 84 12.62 8.60 -1.31
C PRO A 84 11.75 8.39 -2.55
N PHE A 85 12.32 8.49 -3.73
CA PHE A 85 11.58 8.22 -4.97
C PHE A 85 11.06 6.78 -5.03
N CYS A 86 11.81 5.83 -4.49
CA CYS A 86 11.41 4.42 -4.43
C CYS A 86 10.14 4.17 -3.62
N ILE A 87 9.78 5.05 -2.68
CA ILE A 87 8.51 4.93 -1.92
C ILE A 87 7.32 5.24 -2.82
N GLY A 88 7.42 6.25 -3.71
CA GLY A 88 6.41 6.45 -4.75
C GLY A 88 6.28 5.25 -5.69
N CYS A 89 7.41 4.59 -6.03
CA CYS A 89 7.40 3.33 -6.78
C CYS A 89 6.70 2.22 -5.99
N GLY A 90 6.93 2.12 -4.68
CA GLY A 90 6.25 1.18 -3.77
C GLY A 90 4.73 1.35 -3.80
N TRP A 91 4.23 2.59 -3.66
CA TRP A 91 2.81 2.90 -3.80
C TRP A 91 2.24 2.47 -5.16
N ALA A 92 2.96 2.80 -6.24
CA ALA A 92 2.53 2.47 -7.59
C ALA A 92 2.37 0.95 -7.77
N VAL A 93 3.36 0.15 -7.36
CA VAL A 93 3.32 -1.30 -7.57
C VAL A 93 2.31 -2.00 -6.66
N ILE A 94 2.12 -1.53 -5.42
CA ILE A 94 1.11 -2.06 -4.48
C ILE A 94 -0.30 -1.80 -5.02
N ILE A 95 -0.62 -0.55 -5.39
CA ILE A 95 -1.92 -0.19 -5.95
C ILE A 95 -2.19 -0.95 -7.25
N TYR A 96 -1.19 -1.01 -8.13
CA TYR A 96 -1.32 -1.67 -9.44
C TYR A 96 -1.53 -3.18 -9.29
N SER A 97 -0.74 -3.86 -8.46
CA SER A 97 -0.85 -5.30 -8.25
C SER A 97 -2.18 -5.69 -7.57
N SER A 98 -2.61 -4.93 -6.55
CA SER A 98 -3.91 -5.13 -5.90
C SER A 98 -5.05 -5.01 -6.90
N ARG A 99 -5.01 -3.99 -7.76
CA ARG A 99 -5.99 -3.82 -8.82
C ARG A 99 -6.00 -4.99 -9.81
N LEU A 100 -4.83 -5.47 -10.26
CA LEU A 100 -4.73 -6.62 -11.15
C LEU A 100 -5.34 -7.89 -10.53
N PHE A 101 -5.25 -8.02 -9.21
CA PHE A 101 -5.89 -9.11 -8.49
C PHE A 101 -7.41 -8.95 -8.49
N THR A 102 -7.92 -7.80 -8.07
CA THR A 102 -9.36 -7.58 -7.86
C THR A 102 -10.16 -7.50 -9.15
N ASP A 103 -9.56 -7.06 -10.27
CA ASP A 103 -10.21 -7.00 -11.58
C ASP A 103 -10.63 -8.39 -12.09
N ASN A 104 -10.05 -9.47 -11.56
CA ASN A 104 -10.46 -10.84 -11.88
C ASN A 104 -11.79 -11.26 -11.27
N PHE A 105 -12.34 -10.51 -10.32
CA PHE A 105 -13.56 -10.91 -9.61
C PHE A 105 -14.84 -10.21 -10.11
N ALA A 106 -14.74 -9.30 -11.08
CA ALA A 106 -15.86 -8.53 -11.62
C ALA A 106 -16.71 -7.83 -10.54
N LEU A 107 -16.03 -7.28 -9.53
CA LEU A 107 -16.68 -6.58 -8.44
C LEU A 107 -17.15 -5.18 -8.86
N PRO A 108 -18.18 -4.61 -8.22
CA PRO A 108 -18.48 -3.19 -8.32
C PRO A 108 -17.29 -2.33 -7.90
N ALA A 109 -17.12 -1.12 -8.46
CA ALA A 109 -15.96 -0.27 -8.21
C ALA A 109 -15.67 -0.02 -6.72
N TRP A 110 -16.70 0.21 -5.91
CA TRP A 110 -16.57 0.41 -4.47
C TRP A 110 -16.10 -0.84 -3.72
N ALA A 111 -16.54 -2.04 -4.12
CA ALA A 111 -16.12 -3.29 -3.51
C ALA A 111 -14.72 -3.71 -3.97
N ALA A 112 -14.38 -3.46 -5.24
CA ALA A 112 -13.04 -3.67 -5.77
C ALA A 112 -12.02 -2.75 -5.05
N ALA A 113 -12.34 -1.47 -4.86
CA ALA A 113 -11.51 -0.54 -4.12
C ALA A 113 -11.33 -0.94 -2.65
N ALA A 114 -12.39 -1.46 -2.02
CA ALA A 114 -12.31 -1.98 -0.65
C ALA A 114 -11.39 -3.21 -0.58
N LEU A 115 -11.46 -4.12 -1.55
CA LEU A 115 -10.57 -5.29 -1.59
C LEU A 115 -9.12 -4.88 -1.87
N ASP A 116 -8.88 -3.95 -2.83
CA ASP A 116 -7.54 -3.40 -3.08
C ASP A 116 -6.91 -2.83 -1.81
N SER A 117 -7.70 -2.09 -1.04
CA SER A 117 -7.31 -1.47 0.23
C SER A 117 -6.94 -2.52 1.30
N LEU A 118 -7.73 -3.57 1.44
CA LEU A 118 -7.44 -4.67 2.38
C LEU A 118 -6.19 -5.47 1.98
N LEU A 119 -5.96 -5.68 0.68
CA LEU A 119 -4.74 -6.33 0.17
C LEU A 119 -3.49 -5.48 0.45
N ALA A 120 -3.58 -4.18 0.25
CA ALA A 120 -2.49 -3.27 0.56
C ALA A 120 -2.20 -3.24 2.07
N LEU A 121 -3.23 -3.20 2.92
CA LEU A 121 -3.05 -3.28 4.37
C LEU A 121 -2.42 -4.60 4.81
N ASN A 122 -2.74 -5.72 4.15
CA ASN A 122 -2.09 -7.01 4.45
C ASN A 122 -0.58 -6.94 4.25
N ILE A 123 -0.10 -6.19 3.24
CA ILE A 123 1.34 -5.93 3.08
C ILE A 123 1.85 -5.06 4.24
N ASP A 124 1.18 -3.95 4.52
CA ASP A 124 1.63 -2.90 5.44
C ASP A 124 1.77 -3.38 6.89
N VAL A 125 0.84 -4.18 7.39
CA VAL A 125 0.79 -4.65 8.79
C VAL A 125 2.09 -5.33 9.25
N SER A 126 2.80 -6.01 8.38
CA SER A 126 4.09 -6.65 8.69
C SER A 126 5.29 -5.87 8.12
N MET A 127 5.11 -5.16 7.02
CA MET A 127 6.15 -4.35 6.40
C MET A 127 6.59 -3.19 7.30
N ASP A 128 5.67 -2.36 7.73
CA ASP A 128 5.95 -1.14 8.49
C ASP A 128 6.62 -1.43 9.82
N VAL A 129 6.25 -2.50 10.48
CA VAL A 129 6.85 -2.94 11.74
C VAL A 129 8.36 -3.20 11.59
N VAL A 130 8.75 -3.80 10.47
CA VAL A 130 10.16 -4.10 10.16
C VAL A 130 10.87 -2.88 9.59
N ALA A 131 10.22 -2.14 8.67
CA ALA A 131 10.79 -0.95 8.06
C ALA A 131 11.10 0.15 9.08
N TYR A 132 10.22 0.31 10.08
CA TYR A 132 10.46 1.18 11.24
C TYR A 132 11.75 0.80 11.98
N ARG A 133 11.99 -0.50 12.23
CA ARG A 133 13.20 -1.03 12.89
C ARG A 133 14.45 -0.91 12.02
N LEU A 134 14.28 -0.99 10.70
CA LEU A 134 15.35 -0.75 9.73
C LEU A 134 15.64 0.76 9.51
N HIS A 135 14.91 1.66 10.18
CA HIS A 135 15.03 3.11 10.02
C HIS A 135 14.72 3.61 8.60
N MET A 136 13.90 2.85 7.84
CA MET A 136 13.46 3.28 6.50
C MET A 136 12.55 4.48 6.56
N TRP A 137 11.70 4.53 7.61
CA TRP A 137 10.90 5.69 8.04
C TRP A 137 10.65 5.63 9.54
N HIS A 138 10.32 6.78 10.09
CA HIS A 138 10.17 6.94 11.52
C HIS A 138 9.01 7.88 11.87
N TRP A 139 8.26 7.53 12.88
CA TRP A 139 7.29 8.40 13.54
C TRP A 139 7.90 8.90 14.85
N ASP A 140 7.98 10.23 15.00
CA ASP A 140 8.31 10.82 16.28
C ASP A 140 7.11 10.73 17.22
N TRP A 141 7.25 9.91 18.25
CA TRP A 141 6.22 9.76 19.26
C TRP A 141 6.20 10.92 20.27
N ALA A 142 7.14 11.88 20.20
CA ALA A 142 7.20 13.18 20.90
C ALA A 142 6.66 13.10 22.34
N GLY A 143 7.35 12.38 23.20
CA GLY A 143 6.98 12.27 24.62
C GLY A 143 5.71 11.45 24.91
N ARG A 144 5.08 10.87 23.91
CA ARG A 144 3.89 10.02 24.10
C ARG A 144 4.21 8.65 24.68
N GLY A 145 5.49 8.28 24.75
CA GLY A 145 6.02 7.19 25.56
C GLY A 145 5.35 5.82 25.43
N TYR A 146 4.91 5.44 24.22
CA TYR A 146 4.37 4.09 23.99
C TYR A 146 5.54 3.13 23.67
N PRO A 147 5.95 2.28 24.61
CA PRO A 147 6.94 1.26 24.33
C PRO A 147 6.45 0.32 23.22
N ALA A 148 7.35 -0.11 22.32
CA ALA A 148 7.00 -0.99 21.21
C ALA A 148 6.44 -2.34 21.65
N GLU A 149 6.63 -2.71 22.92
CA GLU A 149 6.09 -3.93 23.53
C GLU A 149 4.59 -3.83 23.84
N THR A 150 4.04 -2.61 23.95
CA THR A 150 2.61 -2.40 24.23
C THR A 150 1.84 -2.12 22.95
N LEU A 151 0.60 -2.61 22.88
CA LEU A 151 -0.30 -2.32 21.77
C LEU A 151 -1.15 -1.07 21.99
N THR A 152 -0.85 -0.28 23.04
CA THR A 152 -1.58 0.94 23.36
C THR A 152 -1.23 2.06 22.36
N GLY A 153 -2.18 2.47 21.56
CA GLY A 153 -2.03 3.55 20.57
C GLY A 153 -1.22 3.20 19.33
N GLN A 154 -0.58 2.03 19.30
CA GLN A 154 0.33 1.60 18.26
C GLN A 154 0.32 0.09 18.02
N TRP A 155 0.81 -0.33 16.86
CA TRP A 155 1.07 -1.71 16.47
C TRP A 155 2.59 -1.90 16.36
N PHE A 156 3.23 -2.38 17.43
CA PHE A 156 4.67 -2.64 17.49
C PHE A 156 5.56 -1.50 16.94
N GLY A 157 5.28 -0.26 17.35
CA GLY A 157 6.01 0.94 16.92
C GLY A 157 5.32 1.73 15.80
N VAL A 158 4.31 1.18 15.15
CA VAL A 158 3.56 1.82 14.06
C VAL A 158 2.24 2.39 14.57
N PRO A 159 1.93 3.69 14.35
CA PRO A 159 0.66 4.27 14.80
C PRO A 159 -0.56 3.62 14.13
N TYR A 160 -1.63 3.34 14.87
CA TYR A 160 -2.89 2.88 14.26
C TYR A 160 -3.45 3.86 13.22
N ALA A 161 -3.12 5.15 13.35
CA ALA A 161 -3.47 6.16 12.35
C ALA A 161 -2.80 5.90 10.99
N ASN A 162 -1.61 5.28 10.97
CA ASN A 162 -0.93 4.90 9.73
C ASN A 162 -1.77 3.87 8.95
N PHE A 163 -2.15 2.78 9.59
CA PHE A 163 -2.97 1.74 8.96
C PHE A 163 -4.35 2.25 8.53
N TYR A 164 -4.95 3.14 9.30
CA TYR A 164 -6.16 3.84 8.90
C TYR A 164 -5.93 4.68 7.64
N GLY A 165 -4.79 5.38 7.56
CA GLY A 165 -4.36 6.13 6.39
C GLY A 165 -4.19 5.21 5.16
N TRP A 166 -3.47 4.09 5.30
CA TRP A 166 -3.25 3.12 4.22
C TRP A 166 -4.56 2.62 3.59
N LEU A 167 -5.54 2.28 4.43
CA LEU A 167 -6.85 1.87 3.94
C LEU A 167 -7.52 2.95 3.08
N LEU A 168 -7.49 4.20 3.54
CA LEU A 168 -8.11 5.32 2.82
C LEU A 168 -7.33 5.68 1.54
N VAL A 169 -6.01 5.67 1.59
CA VAL A 169 -5.13 5.96 0.45
C VAL A 169 -5.46 5.05 -0.72
N VAL A 170 -5.41 3.75 -0.50
CA VAL A 170 -5.65 2.78 -1.57
C VAL A 170 -7.13 2.76 -1.98
N PHE A 171 -8.05 2.87 -1.01
CA PHE A 171 -9.48 2.93 -1.30
C PHE A 171 -9.84 4.10 -2.22
N PHE A 172 -9.46 5.32 -1.88
CA PHE A 172 -9.86 6.49 -2.66
C PHE A 172 -9.22 6.48 -4.05
N TYR A 173 -7.92 6.19 -4.15
CA TYR A 173 -7.28 6.15 -5.46
C TYR A 173 -7.87 5.04 -6.35
N SER A 174 -8.07 3.86 -5.83
CA SER A 174 -8.68 2.76 -6.56
C SER A 174 -10.13 3.05 -6.94
N PHE A 175 -10.92 3.63 -6.03
CA PHE A 175 -12.31 3.98 -6.28
C PHE A 175 -12.46 5.03 -7.38
N PHE A 176 -11.78 6.17 -7.24
CA PHE A 176 -11.89 7.24 -8.23
C PHE A 176 -11.31 6.86 -9.58
N SER A 177 -10.19 6.12 -9.61
CA SER A 177 -9.63 5.64 -10.85
C SER A 177 -10.59 4.73 -11.61
N ARG A 178 -11.25 3.77 -10.94
CA ARG A 178 -12.24 2.88 -11.54
C ARG A 178 -13.51 3.62 -11.98
N LEU A 179 -13.95 4.61 -11.19
CA LEU A 179 -15.13 5.42 -11.52
C LEU A 179 -14.89 6.24 -12.77
N LEU A 180 -13.78 6.95 -12.83
CA LEU A 180 -13.40 7.79 -13.97
C LEU A 180 -13.14 6.96 -15.24
N GLU A 181 -12.50 5.81 -15.11
CA GLU A 181 -12.26 4.93 -16.25
C GLU A 181 -13.56 4.43 -16.89
N LYS A 182 -14.60 4.14 -16.09
CA LYS A 182 -15.94 3.79 -16.57
C LYS A 182 -16.66 4.98 -17.24
N ALA A 183 -16.45 6.19 -16.72
CA ALA A 183 -17.06 7.40 -17.26
C ALA A 183 -16.43 7.89 -18.58
N ALA A 184 -15.21 7.41 -18.91
CA ALA A 184 -14.46 7.88 -20.08
C ALA A 184 -15.04 7.37 -21.39
N VAL A 185 -15.77 8.25 -22.10
CA VAL A 185 -16.39 7.94 -23.39
C VAL A 185 -15.37 8.01 -24.54
N LYS A 186 -14.39 8.94 -24.51
CA LYS A 186 -13.40 9.14 -25.55
C LYS A 186 -12.02 8.61 -25.15
N LYS A 187 -11.33 7.91 -26.07
CA LYS A 187 -9.98 7.34 -25.88
C LYS A 187 -8.95 8.40 -25.42
N MET A 188 -9.05 9.62 -25.96
CA MET A 188 -8.15 10.73 -25.63
C MET A 188 -8.19 11.14 -24.17
N TRP A 189 -9.37 11.13 -23.53
CA TRP A 189 -9.53 11.49 -22.12
C TRP A 189 -8.97 10.43 -21.17
N LYS A 190 -8.84 9.17 -21.61
CA LYS A 190 -8.33 8.08 -20.76
C LYS A 190 -6.91 8.28 -20.25
N ALA A 191 -6.09 9.03 -20.95
CA ALA A 191 -4.72 9.35 -20.55
C ALA A 191 -4.63 10.49 -19.52
N THR A 192 -5.63 11.38 -19.47
CA THR A 192 -5.67 12.53 -18.54
C THR A 192 -6.43 12.24 -17.25
N LEU A 193 -7.29 11.24 -17.24
CA LEU A 193 -8.09 10.87 -16.06
C LEU A 193 -7.28 10.49 -14.83
N PRO A 194 -6.06 9.91 -14.92
CA PRO A 194 -5.23 9.69 -13.75
C PRO A 194 -4.93 10.97 -12.96
N LEU A 195 -4.75 12.12 -13.63
CA LEU A 195 -4.55 13.42 -12.95
C LEU A 195 -5.76 13.81 -12.11
N LEU A 196 -6.96 13.67 -12.67
CA LEU A 196 -8.20 13.95 -11.93
C LEU A 196 -8.37 12.97 -10.77
N SER A 197 -8.01 11.70 -10.95
CA SER A 197 -8.03 10.70 -9.88
C SER A 197 -7.11 11.09 -8.73
N ILE A 198 -5.89 11.59 -9.02
CA ILE A 198 -4.95 12.08 -8.00
C ILE A 198 -5.59 13.21 -7.20
N ILE A 199 -6.16 14.21 -7.88
CA ILE A 199 -6.76 15.39 -7.22
C ILE A 199 -7.93 14.97 -6.32
N LEU A 200 -8.85 14.16 -6.83
CA LEU A 200 -10.01 13.70 -6.06
C LEU A 200 -9.60 12.84 -4.86
N SER A 201 -8.64 11.95 -5.05
CA SER A 201 -8.15 11.08 -3.99
C SER A 201 -7.43 11.86 -2.91
N GLN A 202 -6.57 12.82 -3.30
CA GLN A 202 -5.85 13.65 -2.34
C GLN A 202 -6.81 14.55 -1.56
N ALA A 203 -7.83 15.13 -2.21
CA ALA A 203 -8.85 15.92 -1.54
C ALA A 203 -9.66 15.09 -0.53
N ALA A 204 -10.10 13.89 -0.93
CA ALA A 204 -10.83 12.97 -0.04
C ALA A 204 -9.97 12.53 1.15
N LEU A 205 -8.67 12.28 0.94
CA LEU A 205 -7.72 11.96 2.01
C LEU A 205 -7.57 13.13 2.98
N CYS A 206 -7.31 14.33 2.48
CA CYS A 206 -7.17 15.51 3.32
C CYS A 206 -8.42 15.75 4.18
N LEU A 207 -9.62 15.62 3.60
CA LEU A 207 -10.87 15.72 4.32
C LEU A 207 -11.05 14.64 5.38
N SER A 208 -10.63 13.40 5.08
CA SER A 208 -10.80 12.25 6.00
C SER A 208 -9.77 12.25 7.12
N LEU A 209 -8.50 12.58 6.82
CA LEU A 209 -7.39 12.47 7.77
C LEU A 209 -7.26 13.68 8.69
N PHE A 210 -7.71 14.87 8.26
CA PHE A 210 -7.60 16.08 9.08
C PHE A 210 -8.94 16.47 9.70
N PRO A 211 -9.90 17.14 9.01
CA PRO A 211 -11.09 17.63 9.69
C PRO A 211 -11.98 16.51 10.24
N LEU A 212 -12.24 15.44 9.47
CA LEU A 212 -13.10 14.36 9.92
C LEU A 212 -12.48 13.59 11.09
N ALA A 213 -11.19 13.24 10.99
CA ALA A 213 -10.49 12.52 12.04
C ALA A 213 -10.41 13.35 13.34
N ASN A 214 -10.20 14.66 13.24
CA ASN A 214 -10.20 15.56 14.37
C ASN A 214 -11.59 15.70 14.98
N LEU A 215 -12.62 15.86 14.16
CA LEU A 215 -14.01 15.90 14.62
C LEU A 215 -14.39 14.64 15.41
N LEU A 216 -14.11 13.47 14.85
CA LEU A 216 -14.37 12.18 15.51
C LEU A 216 -13.65 12.05 16.85
N LYS A 217 -12.41 12.53 16.92
CA LYS A 217 -11.63 12.52 18.16
C LYS A 217 -12.17 13.52 19.19
N GLN A 218 -12.44 14.76 18.78
CA GLN A 218 -12.80 15.84 19.71
C GLN A 218 -14.26 15.77 20.17
N ALA A 219 -15.19 15.49 19.24
CA ALA A 219 -16.62 15.45 19.56
C ALA A 219 -17.07 14.12 20.16
N PHE A 220 -16.44 13.01 19.79
CA PHE A 220 -16.90 11.67 20.18
C PHE A 220 -15.84 10.83 20.91
N GLY A 221 -14.65 11.34 21.16
CA GLY A 221 -13.57 10.61 21.84
C GLY A 221 -13.05 9.37 21.06
N ILE A 222 -13.34 9.27 19.74
CA ILE A 222 -13.01 8.09 18.95
C ILE A 222 -11.50 8.06 18.67
N SER A 223 -10.82 7.06 19.23
CA SER A 223 -9.36 6.89 19.04
C SER A 223 -9.01 6.43 17.62
N SER A 224 -7.72 6.52 17.24
CA SER A 224 -7.22 6.03 15.96
C SER A 224 -7.44 4.52 15.79
N MET A 225 -7.34 3.73 16.87
CA MET A 225 -7.63 2.31 16.86
C MET A 225 -9.11 2.03 16.54
N HIS A 226 -10.04 2.75 17.21
CA HIS A 226 -11.47 2.58 16.94
C HIS A 226 -11.83 2.95 15.50
N ARG A 227 -11.22 4.02 14.94
CA ARG A 227 -11.41 4.41 13.53
C ARG A 227 -10.88 3.35 12.57
N LEU A 228 -9.71 2.79 12.85
CA LEU A 228 -9.13 1.68 12.06
C LEU A 228 -10.06 0.47 12.07
N LEU A 229 -10.52 0.02 13.25
CA LEU A 229 -11.40 -1.14 13.38
C LEU A 229 -12.75 -0.91 12.67
N ALA A 230 -13.35 0.27 12.85
CA ALA A 230 -14.60 0.61 12.18
C ALA A 230 -14.44 0.59 10.65
N LEU A 231 -13.37 1.18 10.12
CA LEU A 231 -13.09 1.19 8.69
C LEU A 231 -12.83 -0.23 8.15
N LEU A 232 -12.08 -1.05 8.87
CA LEU A 232 -11.86 -2.45 8.52
C LEU A 232 -13.18 -3.21 8.39
N ILE A 233 -14.07 -3.08 9.36
CA ILE A 233 -15.40 -3.72 9.34
C ILE A 233 -16.19 -3.22 8.11
N ILE A 234 -16.23 -1.91 7.87
CA ILE A 234 -16.93 -1.33 6.73
C ILE A 234 -16.38 -1.90 5.41
N LEU A 235 -15.06 -1.91 5.23
CA LEU A 235 -14.45 -2.41 4.00
C LEU A 235 -14.68 -3.92 3.80
N MET A 236 -14.61 -4.71 4.86
CA MET A 236 -14.95 -6.15 4.79
C MET A 236 -16.41 -6.37 4.41
N LEU A 237 -17.34 -5.60 4.96
CA LEU A 237 -18.76 -5.65 4.59
C LEU A 237 -18.98 -5.23 3.13
N LEU A 238 -18.32 -4.17 2.67
CA LEU A 238 -18.36 -3.77 1.26
C LEU A 238 -17.88 -4.91 0.35
N VAL A 239 -16.77 -5.55 0.66
CA VAL A 239 -16.27 -6.70 -0.10
C VAL A 239 -17.28 -7.84 -0.10
N ALA A 240 -17.83 -8.22 1.06
CA ALA A 240 -18.82 -9.30 1.17
C ALA A 240 -20.08 -9.02 0.33
N ILE A 241 -20.62 -7.79 0.43
CA ILE A 241 -21.78 -7.37 -0.39
C ILE A 241 -21.41 -7.37 -1.88
N GLY A 242 -20.20 -6.92 -2.23
CA GLY A 242 -19.69 -6.92 -3.60
C GLY A 242 -19.63 -8.33 -4.18
N PHE A 243 -19.13 -9.30 -3.42
CA PHE A 243 -19.10 -10.71 -3.83
C PHE A 243 -20.51 -11.31 -3.97
N ALA A 244 -21.47 -10.94 -3.11
CA ALA A 244 -22.84 -11.37 -3.21
C ALA A 244 -23.56 -10.81 -4.48
N ARG A 245 -23.17 -9.63 -4.93
CA ARG A 245 -23.75 -8.92 -6.08
C ARG A 245 -22.98 -9.07 -7.39
N ARG A 246 -21.84 -9.77 -7.38
CA ARG A 246 -20.98 -9.89 -8.57
C ARG A 246 -21.64 -10.69 -9.68
N ASN A 247 -21.39 -10.29 -10.93
CA ASN A 247 -21.64 -11.15 -12.09
C ASN A 247 -20.65 -12.32 -12.08
N LYS A 248 -21.16 -13.56 -12.23
CA LYS A 248 -20.33 -14.79 -12.10
C LYS A 248 -19.26 -14.98 -13.21
N LYS A 249 -19.26 -14.17 -14.25
CA LYS A 249 -18.24 -14.17 -15.31
C LYS A 249 -16.99 -13.45 -14.81
N SER A 250 -16.06 -14.14 -14.19
CA SER A 250 -14.74 -13.62 -13.85
C SER A 250 -13.69 -14.14 -14.82
N ALA A 251 -12.80 -13.28 -15.28
CA ALA A 251 -11.60 -13.71 -15.96
C ALA A 251 -10.68 -14.42 -14.92
N HIS A 252 -10.04 -15.52 -15.32
CA HIS A 252 -9.21 -16.30 -14.39
C HIS A 252 -7.72 -16.20 -14.75
N TYR A 253 -7.27 -15.04 -15.19
CA TYR A 253 -5.87 -14.83 -15.51
C TYR A 253 -5.24 -13.79 -14.57
N PHE A 254 -4.25 -14.22 -13.83
CA PHE A 254 -3.46 -13.37 -12.96
C PHE A 254 -2.07 -13.16 -13.58
N PRO A 255 -1.73 -11.94 -14.06
CA PRO A 255 -0.41 -11.65 -14.58
C PRO A 255 0.64 -11.72 -13.45
N PRO A 256 1.93 -11.98 -13.76
CA PRO A 256 2.99 -12.04 -12.75
C PRO A 256 3.01 -10.84 -11.79
N ALA A 257 2.77 -9.63 -12.27
CA ALA A 257 2.72 -8.44 -11.43
C ALA A 257 1.67 -8.51 -10.30
N ALA A 258 0.59 -9.28 -10.48
CA ALA A 258 -0.47 -9.40 -9.46
C ALA A 258 -0.03 -10.23 -8.23
N TRP A 259 0.97 -11.10 -8.34
CA TRP A 259 1.41 -11.97 -7.25
C TRP A 259 2.89 -11.80 -6.89
N VAL A 260 3.76 -11.45 -7.84
CA VAL A 260 5.19 -11.21 -7.54
C VAL A 260 5.35 -10.02 -6.59
N VAL A 261 4.58 -8.95 -6.79
CA VAL A 261 4.68 -7.75 -5.94
C VAL A 261 4.35 -8.06 -4.48
N PRO A 262 3.12 -8.52 -4.12
CA PRO A 262 2.82 -8.80 -2.71
C PRO A 262 3.71 -9.88 -2.12
N LEU A 263 4.06 -10.92 -2.89
CA LEU A 263 4.94 -11.97 -2.42
C LEU A 263 6.34 -11.43 -2.08
N TRP A 264 6.87 -10.53 -2.92
CA TRP A 264 8.16 -9.89 -2.66
C TRP A 264 8.12 -9.10 -1.34
N PHE A 265 7.10 -8.27 -1.13
CA PHE A 265 6.96 -7.51 0.12
C PHE A 265 6.93 -8.43 1.34
N HIS A 266 6.11 -9.47 1.32
CA HIS A 266 6.01 -10.41 2.42
C HIS A 266 7.33 -11.13 2.68
N LEU A 267 7.98 -11.67 1.66
CA LEU A 267 9.23 -12.40 1.81
C LEU A 267 10.40 -11.50 2.19
N TYR A 268 10.48 -10.30 1.60
CA TYR A 268 11.54 -9.34 1.89
C TYR A 268 11.51 -8.91 3.37
N PHE A 269 10.37 -8.44 3.83
CA PHE A 269 10.29 -7.92 5.20
C PHE A 269 10.32 -9.04 6.27
N VAL A 270 9.77 -10.21 6.00
CA VAL A 270 9.95 -11.34 6.95
C VAL A 270 11.41 -11.81 7.00
N THR A 271 12.13 -11.75 5.90
CA THR A 271 13.57 -12.04 5.90
C THR A 271 14.32 -11.05 6.80
N TRP A 272 14.01 -9.76 6.69
CA TRP A 272 14.61 -8.74 7.57
C TRP A 272 14.15 -8.82 9.02
N LEU A 273 12.95 -9.30 9.30
CA LEU A 273 12.50 -9.58 10.66
C LEU A 273 13.47 -10.53 11.39
N PHE A 274 13.99 -11.53 10.67
CA PHE A 274 14.95 -12.50 11.22
C PHE A 274 16.40 -12.03 11.10
N LEU A 275 16.85 -11.59 9.94
CA LEU A 275 18.23 -11.15 9.72
C LEU A 275 18.59 -9.90 10.54
N GLY A 276 17.63 -9.03 10.79
CA GLY A 276 17.81 -7.85 11.66
C GLY A 276 17.76 -8.16 13.15
N GLY A 277 17.49 -9.42 13.52
CA GLY A 277 17.37 -9.84 14.93
C GLY A 277 16.07 -9.40 15.62
N PHE A 278 15.14 -8.75 14.90
CA PHE A 278 13.92 -8.18 15.47
C PHE A 278 12.93 -9.25 15.95
N SER A 279 13.02 -10.46 15.42
CA SER A 279 12.18 -11.59 15.86
C SER A 279 12.36 -11.94 17.35
N GLY A 280 13.52 -11.62 17.93
CA GLY A 280 13.79 -11.83 19.35
C GLY A 280 13.25 -10.75 20.29
N GLU A 281 12.86 -9.56 19.77
CA GLU A 281 12.40 -8.45 20.61
C GLU A 281 11.03 -8.71 21.25
N ASN A 282 10.11 -9.26 20.47
CA ASN A 282 8.73 -9.46 20.90
C ASN A 282 8.09 -10.65 20.18
N SER A 283 7.80 -11.72 20.93
CA SER A 283 7.24 -12.96 20.37
C SER A 283 5.86 -12.75 19.73
N ARG A 284 5.02 -11.82 20.25
CA ARG A 284 3.72 -11.50 19.67
C ARG A 284 3.88 -10.81 18.32
N MET A 285 4.82 -9.86 18.21
CA MET A 285 5.15 -9.20 16.95
C MET A 285 5.55 -10.22 15.89
N THR A 286 6.46 -11.11 16.24
CA THR A 286 6.93 -12.18 15.34
C THR A 286 5.81 -13.10 14.91
N LEU A 287 4.97 -13.55 15.86
CA LEU A 287 3.81 -14.39 15.57
C LEU A 287 2.83 -13.70 14.61
N PHE A 288 2.44 -12.46 14.90
CA PHE A 288 1.49 -11.72 14.05
C PHE A 288 2.08 -11.43 12.67
N SER A 289 3.37 -11.10 12.56
CA SER A 289 4.03 -10.90 11.27
C SER A 289 4.01 -12.19 10.44
N LEU A 290 4.33 -13.34 11.04
CA LEU A 290 4.29 -14.63 10.35
C LEU A 290 2.87 -15.01 9.93
N LEU A 291 1.87 -14.84 10.79
CA LEU A 291 0.47 -15.10 10.45
C LEU A 291 0.00 -14.22 9.29
N ASN A 292 0.38 -12.93 9.29
CA ASN A 292 0.05 -12.00 8.23
C ASN A 292 0.70 -12.37 6.90
N VAL A 293 1.99 -12.76 6.93
CA VAL A 293 2.71 -13.24 5.74
C VAL A 293 2.09 -14.53 5.20
N MET A 294 1.73 -15.48 6.08
CA MET A 294 1.03 -16.70 5.66
C MET A 294 -0.32 -16.39 5.01
N ALA A 295 -1.08 -15.45 5.57
CA ALA A 295 -2.34 -15.00 4.96
C ALA A 295 -2.10 -14.41 3.57
N GLY A 296 -1.10 -13.55 3.40
CA GLY A 296 -0.71 -12.97 2.10
C GLY A 296 -0.31 -14.04 1.08
N ILE A 297 0.53 -15.00 1.48
CA ILE A 297 0.92 -16.11 0.62
C ILE A 297 -0.32 -16.95 0.24
N PHE A 298 -1.17 -17.28 1.19
CA PHE A 298 -2.38 -18.07 0.95
C PHE A 298 -3.35 -17.39 -0.03
N ILE A 299 -3.54 -16.08 0.09
CA ILE A 299 -4.37 -15.29 -0.83
C ILE A 299 -3.84 -15.37 -2.26
N HIS A 300 -2.51 -15.35 -2.45
CA HIS A 300 -1.87 -15.30 -3.76
C HIS A 300 -1.47 -16.68 -4.32
N LEU A 301 -1.43 -17.72 -3.49
CA LEU A 301 -1.04 -19.07 -3.88
C LEU A 301 -1.87 -19.66 -5.05
N PRO A 302 -3.21 -19.49 -5.11
CA PRO A 302 -4.01 -20.01 -6.23
C PRO A 302 -3.60 -19.45 -7.60
N MET A 303 -2.92 -18.31 -7.64
CA MET A 303 -2.45 -17.69 -8.89
C MET A 303 -1.25 -18.42 -9.50
N LEU A 304 -0.42 -19.02 -8.65
CA LEU A 304 0.74 -19.81 -9.08
C LEU A 304 0.32 -21.14 -9.69
N ILE A 305 -0.82 -21.70 -9.27
CA ILE A 305 -1.29 -23.03 -9.62
C ILE A 305 -2.19 -23.00 -10.87
N LYS A 306 -2.92 -21.92 -11.12
CA LYS A 306 -3.83 -21.80 -12.28
C LYS A 306 -3.04 -21.53 -13.57
N LYS A 307 -2.93 -22.57 -14.43
CA LYS A 307 -2.39 -22.44 -15.79
C LYS A 307 -3.22 -21.45 -16.62
N ARG A 308 -2.53 -20.72 -17.54
CA ARG A 308 -3.20 -19.89 -18.55
C ARG A 308 -4.28 -20.71 -19.27
N PRO A 309 -5.50 -20.18 -19.48
CA PRO A 309 -6.36 -20.77 -20.49
C PRO A 309 -5.57 -20.77 -21.81
N VAL A 310 -5.45 -21.93 -22.42
CA VAL A 310 -4.91 -22.04 -23.78
C VAL A 310 -5.90 -21.28 -24.67
N THR A 311 -5.52 -20.10 -25.13
CA THR A 311 -6.24 -19.41 -26.19
C THR A 311 -6.01 -20.26 -27.43
N ILE A 312 -6.96 -21.10 -27.77
CA ILE A 312 -7.03 -21.69 -29.11
C ILE A 312 -7.25 -20.49 -30.02
N LEU A 313 -6.16 -20.06 -30.69
CA LEU A 313 -6.27 -19.21 -31.86
C LEU A 313 -7.11 -20.00 -32.85
N ALA A 314 -8.40 -19.69 -32.93
CA ALA A 314 -9.19 -20.06 -34.08
C ALA A 314 -8.53 -19.36 -35.26
N GLU A 315 -7.75 -20.13 -35.99
CA GLU A 315 -7.36 -19.78 -37.34
C GLU A 315 -8.67 -19.62 -38.12
N THR A 316 -9.06 -18.37 -38.31
CA THR A 316 -10.04 -18.02 -39.33
C THR A 316 -9.31 -18.11 -40.66
N CYS A 317 -9.52 -19.21 -41.39
CA CYS A 317 -9.36 -19.28 -42.84
C CYS A 317 -10.26 -18.24 -43.54
#